data_d3f605b668d8c6e3a6009091f8f838aa
#
_entry.id   d3f605b668d8c6e3a6009091f8f838aa
#
_cell.length_a   1.000
_cell.length_b   1.000
_cell.length_c   1.000
_cell.angle_alpha   90.00
_cell.angle_beta   90.00
_cell.angle_gamma   90.00
#
_symmetry.space_group_name_H-M   'P 1'
#
loop_
_entity.id
_entity.type
_entity.pdbx_description
1 polymer ?
#
loop_
_entity_poly.entity_id
_entity_poly.type
_entity_poly.pdbx_seq_one_letter_code
_entity_poly.pdbx_strand_id
1 'polypeptide(L)'
;MPSYFLAGSNAVWFYEHKTMIIKILQNALLAGAILLTNMMALSCSTAPENFNQQELSLIHEADSIMRVLTIDNPKDSAVLRAKSSDLSADALRSDDYKRLAELMLATVTHPSQDGVGIAAPQVGINRRVVAVQRFDKEEILPDGSEGCPFEVYPNIRIVSKSEKLESGPEGCLSVPDRNGEVLRSREIVIEYADVNRLDEEDCMVRETVYGFTAVIFQHEVDHLDGVLYIDRLR
;
A
#
# COMPACT_ATOMS: atom_id res chain seq x y z
N MET A 1 32.03 26.02 -81.45
CA MET A 1 32.83 25.56 -80.32
C MET A 1 31.96 25.38 -79.12
N PRO A 2 31.75 24.16 -78.59
CA PRO A 2 30.75 23.90 -77.56
C PRO A 2 31.36 24.12 -76.21
N SER A 3 30.62 24.82 -75.35
CA SER A 3 30.83 25.00 -73.92
C SER A 3 30.26 23.77 -73.16
N TYR A 4 31.15 23.08 -72.42
CA TYR A 4 30.75 21.98 -71.54
C TYR A 4 30.29 22.52 -70.21
N PHE A 5 29.06 22.18 -69.85
CA PHE A 5 28.47 22.42 -68.54
C PHE A 5 28.90 21.33 -67.56
N LEU A 6 29.58 21.66 -66.48
CA LEU A 6 29.80 20.82 -65.33
C LEU A 6 28.68 21.06 -64.32
N ALA A 7 27.66 20.24 -64.40
CA ALA A 7 26.60 20.19 -63.37
C ALA A 7 26.41 18.74 -62.94
N GLY A 8 27.05 18.32 -61.88
CA GLY A 8 26.89 16.92 -61.41
C GLY A 8 27.37 16.59 -60.00
N SER A 9 28.17 17.40 -59.35
CA SER A 9 28.81 17.03 -58.06
C SER A 9 28.05 17.53 -56.83
N ASN A 10 27.28 18.60 -56.92
CA ASN A 10 26.61 19.18 -55.73
C ASN A 10 25.32 18.49 -55.32
N ALA A 11 24.61 17.89 -56.27
CA ALA A 11 23.31 17.24 -56.02
C ALA A 11 23.50 15.91 -55.24
N VAL A 12 24.53 15.12 -55.54
CA VAL A 12 24.83 13.84 -54.89
C VAL A 12 25.28 14.07 -53.44
N TRP A 13 26.14 15.10 -53.23
CA TRP A 13 26.63 15.46 -51.90
C TRP A 13 25.50 15.91 -50.97
N PHE A 14 24.55 16.71 -51.44
CA PHE A 14 23.35 17.11 -50.66
C PHE A 14 22.41 15.93 -50.34
N TYR A 15 22.29 14.96 -51.24
CA TYR A 15 21.41 13.79 -51.02
C TYR A 15 21.99 12.83 -49.97
N GLU A 16 23.30 12.57 -49.99
CA GLU A 16 23.97 11.72 -49.02
C GLU A 16 23.96 12.33 -47.62
N HIS A 17 24.23 13.63 -47.50
CA HIS A 17 24.21 14.31 -46.19
C HIS A 17 22.78 14.39 -45.61
N LYS A 18 21.77 14.59 -46.43
CA LYS A 18 20.38 14.58 -46.00
C LYS A 18 19.93 13.20 -45.48
N THR A 19 20.35 12.14 -46.14
CA THR A 19 20.07 10.75 -45.74
C THR A 19 20.81 10.37 -44.44
N MET A 20 22.03 10.85 -44.27
CA MET A 20 22.80 10.63 -43.03
C MET A 20 22.18 11.37 -41.83
N ILE A 21 21.76 12.61 -42.00
CA ILE A 21 21.10 13.40 -40.94
C ILE A 21 19.78 12.76 -40.54
N ILE A 22 18.97 12.26 -41.50
CA ILE A 22 17.71 11.57 -41.21
C ILE A 22 17.95 10.29 -40.41
N LYS A 23 18.97 9.50 -40.75
CA LYS A 23 19.36 8.30 -39.98
C LYS A 23 19.84 8.61 -38.56
N ILE A 24 20.60 9.70 -38.39
CA ILE A 24 21.05 10.14 -37.05
C ILE A 24 19.85 10.58 -36.19
N LEU A 25 18.92 11.34 -36.77
CA LEU A 25 17.69 11.77 -36.08
C LEU A 25 16.74 10.61 -35.76
N GLN A 26 16.63 9.61 -36.66
CA GLN A 26 15.84 8.39 -36.39
C GLN A 26 16.45 7.54 -35.28
N ASN A 27 17.78 7.38 -35.26
CA ASN A 27 18.48 6.65 -34.19
C ASN A 27 18.40 7.39 -32.84
N ALA A 28 18.45 8.72 -32.82
CA ALA A 28 18.27 9.52 -31.62
C ALA A 28 16.85 9.46 -31.07
N LEU A 29 15.83 9.42 -31.97
CA LEU A 29 14.43 9.23 -31.60
C LEU A 29 14.17 7.81 -31.04
N LEU A 30 14.80 6.76 -31.62
CA LEU A 30 14.70 5.39 -31.12
C LEU A 30 15.39 5.24 -29.74
N ALA A 31 16.58 5.86 -29.57
CA ALA A 31 17.29 5.86 -28.31
C ALA A 31 16.54 6.64 -27.19
N GLY A 32 15.91 7.76 -27.56
CA GLY A 32 15.05 8.55 -26.66
C GLY A 32 13.78 7.80 -26.27
N ALA A 33 13.15 7.05 -27.16
CA ALA A 33 11.98 6.23 -26.89
C ALA A 33 12.32 5.04 -25.95
N ILE A 34 13.49 4.43 -26.12
CA ILE A 34 13.96 3.34 -25.26
C ILE A 34 14.32 3.86 -23.84
N LEU A 35 14.87 5.09 -23.72
CA LEU A 35 15.11 5.70 -22.40
C LEU A 35 13.81 6.10 -21.70
N LEU A 36 12.80 6.58 -22.42
CA LEU A 36 11.49 6.95 -21.85
C LEU A 36 10.68 5.73 -21.40
N THR A 37 10.79 4.58 -22.07
CA THR A 37 10.12 3.35 -21.64
C THR A 37 10.78 2.72 -20.40
N ASN A 38 12.07 2.95 -20.15
CA ASN A 38 12.76 2.47 -18.94
C ASN A 38 12.59 3.40 -17.71
N MET A 39 12.11 4.62 -17.85
CA MET A 39 11.84 5.51 -16.71
C MET A 39 10.45 5.36 -16.11
N MET A 40 9.53 4.57 -16.71
CA MET A 40 8.19 4.32 -16.15
C MET A 40 8.08 3.05 -15.30
N ALA A 41 9.17 2.33 -15.03
CA ALA A 41 9.13 1.05 -14.30
C ALA A 41 9.92 1.08 -12.98
N LEU A 42 9.92 2.20 -12.23
CA LEU A 42 10.34 2.22 -10.83
C LEU A 42 9.16 2.55 -9.90
N SER A 43 8.00 1.98 -10.18
CA SER A 43 7.04 1.66 -9.13
C SER A 43 7.56 0.38 -8.48
N CYS A 44 8.19 0.50 -7.32
CA CYS A 44 8.58 -0.64 -6.49
C CYS A 44 7.31 -1.25 -5.89
N SER A 45 6.46 -1.85 -6.71
CA SER A 45 5.46 -2.80 -6.28
C SER A 45 6.18 -4.14 -6.21
N THR A 46 6.54 -4.57 -5.02
CA THR A 46 6.95 -5.96 -4.79
C THR A 46 5.83 -6.86 -5.28
N ALA A 47 6.17 -7.92 -6.03
CA ALA A 47 5.17 -8.89 -6.46
C ALA A 47 4.45 -9.47 -5.24
N PRO A 48 3.14 -9.81 -5.35
CA PRO A 48 2.42 -10.47 -4.26
C PRO A 48 3.13 -11.75 -3.82
N GLU A 49 3.25 -11.97 -2.52
CA GLU A 49 4.06 -13.05 -1.94
C GLU A 49 3.24 -13.90 -0.97
N ASN A 50 3.67 -15.13 -0.75
CA ASN A 50 3.17 -15.96 0.34
C ASN A 50 3.80 -15.53 1.68
N PHE A 51 3.24 -15.99 2.80
CA PHE A 51 3.87 -15.84 4.11
C PHE A 51 5.25 -16.53 4.12
N ASN A 52 6.23 -15.87 4.71
CA ASN A 52 7.53 -16.47 4.95
C ASN A 52 7.51 -17.31 6.25
N GLN A 53 8.58 -18.09 6.50
CA GLN A 53 8.67 -19.01 7.64
C GLN A 53 8.57 -18.28 9.00
N GLN A 54 9.13 -17.08 9.10
CA GLN A 54 9.06 -16.30 10.34
C GLN A 54 7.63 -15.81 10.59
N GLU A 55 6.93 -15.34 9.57
CA GLU A 55 5.53 -14.93 9.66
C GLU A 55 4.63 -16.11 10.05
N LEU A 56 4.84 -17.29 9.42
CA LEU A 56 4.12 -18.51 9.77
C LEU A 56 4.36 -18.93 11.22
N SER A 57 5.60 -18.85 11.72
CA SER A 57 5.88 -19.14 13.13
C SER A 57 5.12 -18.20 14.06
N LEU A 58 5.09 -16.90 13.79
CA LEU A 58 4.33 -15.93 14.59
C LEU A 58 2.82 -16.23 14.60
N ILE A 59 2.25 -16.62 13.45
CA ILE A 59 0.84 -16.96 13.31
C ILE A 59 0.51 -18.25 14.07
N HIS A 60 1.36 -19.28 13.97
CA HIS A 60 1.09 -20.60 14.55
C HIS A 60 1.38 -20.66 16.04
N GLU A 61 2.37 -19.91 16.55
CA GLU A 61 2.76 -19.90 17.94
C GLU A 61 1.85 -19.02 18.82
N ALA A 62 1.06 -18.13 18.22
CA ALA A 62 0.11 -17.31 18.96
C ALA A 62 -1.08 -18.15 19.46
N ASP A 63 -1.35 -18.09 20.76
CA ASP A 63 -2.47 -18.82 21.38
C ASP A 63 -3.82 -18.11 21.12
N SER A 64 -3.99 -16.88 21.63
CA SER A 64 -5.26 -16.13 21.57
C SER A 64 -5.10 -14.71 21.05
N ILE A 65 -3.98 -14.06 21.34
CA ILE A 65 -3.63 -12.71 20.86
C ILE A 65 -2.15 -12.68 20.46
N MET A 66 -1.79 -11.73 19.62
CA MET A 66 -0.41 -11.52 19.20
C MET A 66 0.25 -10.42 20.07
N ARG A 67 1.56 -10.49 20.21
CA ARG A 67 2.33 -9.42 20.85
C ARG A 67 2.34 -8.18 19.96
N VAL A 68 1.93 -7.05 20.52
CA VAL A 68 2.06 -5.76 19.83
C VAL A 68 3.49 -5.25 19.94
N LEU A 69 4.09 -4.92 18.80
CA LEU A 69 5.44 -4.37 18.69
C LEU A 69 5.42 -2.88 19.05
N THR A 70 6.50 -2.39 19.70
CA THR A 70 6.62 -0.99 20.10
C THR A 70 7.92 -0.35 19.61
N ILE A 71 7.90 0.96 19.39
CA ILE A 71 9.08 1.70 18.94
C ILE A 71 10.20 1.77 20.00
N ASP A 72 9.91 1.49 21.26
CA ASP A 72 10.88 1.52 22.35
C ASP A 72 11.87 0.34 22.26
N ASN A 73 11.52 -0.72 21.54
CA ASN A 73 12.41 -1.80 21.22
C ASN A 73 13.00 -1.59 19.81
N PRO A 74 14.33 -1.49 19.65
CA PRO A 74 14.96 -1.26 18.34
C PRO A 74 14.65 -2.33 17.28
N LYS A 75 14.48 -3.60 17.67
CA LYS A 75 14.12 -4.68 16.76
C LYS A 75 12.68 -4.55 16.28
N ASP A 76 11.77 -4.23 17.19
CA ASP A 76 10.36 -3.98 16.87
C ASP A 76 10.24 -2.74 15.97
N SER A 77 10.95 -1.68 16.30
CA SER A 77 11.00 -0.44 15.52
C SER A 77 11.45 -0.70 14.08
N ALA A 78 12.42 -1.58 13.86
CA ALA A 78 12.87 -1.95 12.51
C ALA A 78 11.74 -2.63 11.70
N VAL A 79 10.93 -3.50 12.32
CA VAL A 79 9.76 -4.13 11.70
C VAL A 79 8.68 -3.10 11.40
N LEU A 80 8.35 -2.25 12.38
CA LEU A 80 7.33 -1.19 12.23
C LEU A 80 7.67 -0.15 11.16
N ARG A 81 8.95 0.04 10.85
CA ARG A 81 9.45 0.97 9.83
C ARG A 81 9.67 0.34 8.45
N ALA A 82 9.50 -0.97 8.34
CA ALA A 82 9.61 -1.67 7.07
C ALA A 82 8.30 -1.51 6.26
N LYS A 83 8.43 -1.49 4.92
CA LYS A 83 7.26 -1.50 4.05
C LYS A 83 6.68 -2.90 3.95
N SER A 84 5.36 -2.97 3.96
CA SER A 84 4.60 -4.20 3.79
C SER A 84 4.41 -4.54 2.31
N SER A 85 4.47 -5.84 1.97
CA SER A 85 4.14 -6.38 0.65
C SER A 85 2.71 -6.92 0.62
N ASP A 86 2.18 -7.08 -0.60
CA ASP A 86 0.90 -7.74 -0.83
C ASP A 86 1.00 -9.24 -0.58
N LEU A 87 -0.10 -9.83 -0.14
CA LEU A 87 -0.29 -11.27 -0.13
C LEU A 87 -0.76 -11.76 -1.50
N SER A 88 -0.23 -12.91 -1.93
CA SER A 88 -0.72 -13.60 -3.12
C SER A 88 -2.16 -14.11 -2.93
N ALA A 89 -2.85 -14.39 -4.03
CA ALA A 89 -4.17 -15.00 -3.97
C ALA A 89 -4.16 -16.35 -3.22
N ASP A 90 -3.09 -17.14 -3.38
CA ASP A 90 -2.94 -18.40 -2.67
C ASP A 90 -2.79 -18.19 -1.16
N ALA A 91 -2.00 -17.20 -0.75
CA ALA A 91 -1.88 -16.83 0.66
C ALA A 91 -3.22 -16.36 1.24
N LEU A 92 -3.99 -15.55 0.51
CA LEU A 92 -5.30 -15.07 0.95
C LEU A 92 -6.38 -16.18 1.07
N ARG A 93 -6.22 -17.30 0.34
CA ARG A 93 -7.09 -18.49 0.47
C ARG A 93 -6.68 -19.41 1.61
N SER A 94 -5.48 -19.25 2.16
CA SER A 94 -4.92 -20.17 3.15
C SER A 94 -5.60 -20.06 4.51
N ASP A 95 -5.51 -21.11 5.30
CA ASP A 95 -5.93 -21.10 6.69
C ASP A 95 -5.02 -20.21 7.56
N ASP A 96 -3.77 -20.00 7.13
CA ASP A 96 -2.85 -19.07 7.79
C ASP A 96 -3.33 -17.63 7.72
N TYR A 97 -3.89 -17.20 6.58
CA TYR A 97 -4.49 -15.86 6.47
C TYR A 97 -5.73 -15.72 7.36
N LYS A 98 -6.61 -16.72 7.37
CA LYS A 98 -7.80 -16.71 8.24
C LYS A 98 -7.41 -16.60 9.71
N ARG A 99 -6.41 -17.42 10.11
CA ARG A 99 -5.87 -17.39 11.48
C ARG A 99 -5.24 -16.02 11.81
N LEU A 100 -4.46 -15.44 10.88
CA LEU A 100 -3.91 -14.09 11.08
C LEU A 100 -5.03 -13.06 11.29
N ALA A 101 -6.07 -13.08 10.46
CA ALA A 101 -7.21 -12.17 10.59
C ALA A 101 -7.90 -12.31 11.95
N GLU A 102 -8.17 -13.53 12.38
CA GLU A 102 -8.76 -13.83 13.72
C GLU A 102 -7.86 -13.33 14.85
N LEU A 103 -6.55 -13.58 14.77
CA LEU A 103 -5.57 -13.13 15.78
C LEU A 103 -5.44 -11.61 15.84
N MET A 104 -5.47 -10.93 14.69
CA MET A 104 -5.45 -9.46 14.64
C MET A 104 -6.71 -8.88 15.29
N LEU A 105 -7.88 -9.42 14.96
CA LEU A 105 -9.14 -9.02 15.59
C LEU A 105 -9.13 -9.26 17.11
N ALA A 106 -8.75 -10.46 17.53
CA ALA A 106 -8.62 -10.79 18.95
C ALA A 106 -7.62 -9.89 19.68
N THR A 107 -6.53 -9.48 19.01
CA THR A 107 -5.53 -8.60 19.59
C THR A 107 -6.06 -7.18 19.78
N VAL A 108 -6.65 -6.58 18.73
CA VAL A 108 -7.12 -5.18 18.79
C VAL A 108 -8.30 -4.99 19.74
N THR A 109 -9.18 -5.99 19.83
CA THR A 109 -10.36 -5.96 20.71
C THR A 109 -10.08 -6.44 22.13
N HIS A 110 -8.85 -6.91 22.42
CA HIS A 110 -8.51 -7.38 23.75
C HIS A 110 -8.60 -6.24 24.77
N PRO A 111 -9.20 -6.42 25.95
CA PRO A 111 -9.39 -5.35 26.94
C PRO A 111 -8.12 -4.63 27.38
N SER A 112 -6.93 -5.26 27.20
CA SER A 112 -5.65 -4.62 27.52
C SER A 112 -5.16 -3.68 26.42
N GLN A 113 -5.74 -3.71 25.22
CA GLN A 113 -5.35 -2.90 24.06
C GLN A 113 -6.34 -1.77 23.79
N ASP A 114 -7.64 -2.07 23.84
CA ASP A 114 -8.74 -1.11 23.61
C ASP A 114 -8.54 -0.27 22.33
N GLY A 115 -8.11 -0.96 21.26
CA GLY A 115 -7.79 -0.34 19.97
C GLY A 115 -9.02 -0.27 19.04
N VAL A 116 -9.01 0.71 18.13
CA VAL A 116 -10.04 0.86 17.08
C VAL A 116 -9.54 0.42 15.69
N GLY A 117 -8.25 0.13 15.59
CA GLY A 117 -7.58 -0.40 14.40
C GLY A 117 -6.24 -1.03 14.75
N ILE A 118 -5.77 -1.92 13.87
CA ILE A 118 -4.47 -2.56 13.94
C ILE A 118 -3.99 -2.94 12.54
N ALA A 119 -2.70 -2.73 12.28
CA ALA A 119 -2.04 -3.16 11.06
C ALA A 119 -1.13 -4.37 11.32
N ALA A 120 -1.01 -5.29 10.36
CA ALA A 120 -0.22 -6.50 10.49
C ALA A 120 1.27 -6.25 10.89
N PRO A 121 1.97 -5.18 10.45
CA PRO A 121 3.29 -4.86 10.97
C PRO A 121 3.36 -4.67 12.48
N GLN A 122 2.27 -4.22 13.12
CA GLN A 122 2.23 -4.06 14.58
C GLN A 122 2.27 -5.39 15.34
N VAL A 123 1.97 -6.48 14.67
CA VAL A 123 2.09 -7.85 15.21
C VAL A 123 3.23 -8.65 14.57
N GLY A 124 4.13 -7.98 13.86
CA GLY A 124 5.35 -8.59 13.31
C GLY A 124 5.20 -9.13 11.89
N ILE A 125 4.09 -8.90 11.22
CA ILE A 125 3.76 -9.41 9.88
C ILE A 125 3.80 -8.26 8.87
N ASN A 126 4.87 -8.13 8.09
CA ASN A 126 5.00 -7.04 7.11
C ASN A 126 4.20 -7.33 5.83
N ARG A 127 2.89 -7.55 5.97
CA ARG A 127 1.90 -7.75 4.91
C ARG A 127 0.84 -6.67 4.94
N ARG A 128 0.31 -6.32 3.76
CA ARG A 128 -0.70 -5.26 3.64
C ARG A 128 -2.06 -5.74 4.11
N VAL A 129 -2.21 -5.91 5.42
CA VAL A 129 -3.45 -6.30 6.09
C VAL A 129 -3.71 -5.33 7.25
N VAL A 130 -4.92 -4.83 7.35
CA VAL A 130 -5.39 -4.04 8.50
C VAL A 130 -6.72 -4.57 9.01
N ALA A 131 -6.98 -4.40 10.30
CA ALA A 131 -8.31 -4.57 10.89
C ALA A 131 -8.76 -3.21 11.44
N VAL A 132 -10.00 -2.81 11.14
CA VAL A 132 -10.55 -1.48 11.46
C VAL A 132 -11.97 -1.60 11.99
N GLN A 133 -12.28 -0.89 13.07
CA GLN A 133 -13.65 -0.72 13.55
C GLN A 133 -14.39 0.28 12.66
N ARG A 134 -15.52 -0.16 12.10
CA ARG A 134 -16.31 0.60 11.12
C ARG A 134 -17.35 1.45 11.82
N PHE A 135 -16.94 2.60 12.38
CA PHE A 135 -17.85 3.57 13.02
C PHE A 135 -18.83 4.22 12.03
N ASP A 136 -18.62 4.04 10.74
CA ASP A 136 -19.52 4.44 9.67
C ASP A 136 -20.55 3.36 9.27
N LYS A 137 -20.51 2.19 9.93
CA LYS A 137 -21.48 1.09 9.79
C LYS A 137 -22.09 0.75 11.15
N GLU A 138 -23.37 0.46 11.17
CA GLU A 138 -24.08 -0.08 12.33
C GLU A 138 -24.66 -1.43 11.95
N GLU A 139 -24.36 -2.47 12.73
CA GLU A 139 -24.79 -3.84 12.49
C GLU A 139 -25.18 -4.53 13.81
N ILE A 140 -25.93 -5.64 13.68
CA ILE A 140 -26.10 -6.58 14.80
C ILE A 140 -24.81 -7.39 14.90
N LEU A 141 -24.10 -7.20 16.00
CA LEU A 141 -22.85 -7.90 16.27
C LEU A 141 -23.09 -9.38 16.61
N PRO A 142 -22.05 -10.25 16.57
CA PRO A 142 -22.20 -11.68 16.84
C PRO A 142 -22.79 -12.03 18.22
N ASP A 143 -22.69 -11.14 19.20
CA ASP A 143 -23.29 -11.28 20.52
C ASP A 143 -24.76 -10.80 20.60
N GLY A 144 -25.33 -10.33 19.48
CA GLY A 144 -26.69 -9.83 19.36
C GLY A 144 -26.87 -8.36 19.75
N SER A 145 -25.82 -7.64 20.14
CA SER A 145 -25.88 -6.20 20.39
C SER A 145 -25.80 -5.41 19.08
N GLU A 146 -26.31 -4.16 19.09
CA GLU A 146 -26.07 -3.20 18.01
C GLU A 146 -24.72 -2.52 18.24
N GLY A 147 -23.92 -2.39 17.17
CA GLY A 147 -22.61 -1.76 17.27
C GLY A 147 -21.89 -1.61 15.93
N CYS A 148 -20.67 -1.09 15.99
CA CYS A 148 -19.82 -0.87 14.83
C CYS A 148 -18.89 -2.09 14.66
N PRO A 149 -19.01 -2.83 13.53
CA PRO A 149 -18.23 -4.06 13.34
C PRO A 149 -16.74 -3.76 13.13
N PHE A 150 -15.91 -4.75 13.48
CA PHE A 150 -14.52 -4.81 13.00
C PHE A 150 -14.47 -5.60 11.70
N GLU A 151 -13.77 -5.07 10.71
CA GLU A 151 -13.55 -5.71 9.41
C GLU A 151 -12.06 -5.78 9.09
N VAL A 152 -11.64 -6.83 8.34
CA VAL A 152 -10.24 -7.05 7.94
C VAL A 152 -10.09 -6.81 6.44
N TYR A 153 -9.06 -6.04 6.08
CA TYR A 153 -8.83 -5.55 4.73
C TYR A 153 -7.45 -5.99 4.21
N PRO A 154 -7.36 -7.07 3.42
CA PRO A 154 -6.10 -7.50 2.82
C PRO A 154 -5.75 -6.68 1.57
N ASN A 155 -4.46 -6.53 1.33
CA ASN A 155 -3.88 -5.82 0.19
C ASN A 155 -4.40 -4.38 0.04
N ILE A 156 -4.76 -3.76 1.18
CA ILE A 156 -5.40 -2.44 1.21
C ILE A 156 -4.46 -1.32 0.77
N ARG A 157 -5.05 -0.35 0.07
CA ARG A 157 -4.46 0.94 -0.30
C ARG A 157 -5.49 2.07 -0.18
N ILE A 158 -5.00 3.28 0.04
CA ILE A 158 -5.79 4.49 -0.16
C ILE A 158 -5.48 5.00 -1.56
N VAL A 159 -6.47 4.99 -2.44
CA VAL A 159 -6.34 5.39 -3.85
C VAL A 159 -6.75 6.84 -4.11
N SER A 160 -7.50 7.46 -3.17
CA SER A 160 -7.88 8.87 -3.22
C SER A 160 -8.08 9.43 -1.83
N LYS A 161 -7.82 10.73 -1.66
CA LYS A 161 -8.05 11.50 -0.44
C LYS A 161 -8.64 12.86 -0.79
N SER A 162 -9.60 13.35 0.00
CA SER A 162 -10.09 14.72 -0.13
C SER A 162 -9.01 15.74 0.24
N GLU A 163 -9.08 16.92 -0.37
CA GLU A 163 -8.17 18.03 -0.04
C GLU A 163 -8.48 18.65 1.34
N LYS A 164 -9.73 18.49 1.80
CA LYS A 164 -10.15 18.99 3.10
C LYS A 164 -9.52 18.16 4.21
N LEU A 165 -8.63 18.78 4.97
CA LEU A 165 -7.97 18.19 6.13
C LEU A 165 -8.59 18.70 7.42
N GLU A 166 -8.69 17.82 8.41
CA GLU A 166 -9.09 18.18 9.78
C GLU A 166 -8.03 17.66 10.76
N SER A 167 -7.73 18.49 11.78
CA SER A 167 -6.84 18.09 12.87
C SER A 167 -7.61 17.27 13.90
N GLY A 168 -6.96 16.23 14.43
CA GLY A 168 -7.48 15.47 15.54
C GLY A 168 -6.38 14.73 16.29
N PRO A 169 -6.63 14.38 17.55
CA PRO A 169 -5.68 13.64 18.35
C PRO A 169 -5.56 12.20 17.86
N GLU A 170 -4.33 11.71 17.76
CA GLU A 170 -4.01 10.30 17.49
C GLU A 170 -3.11 9.74 18.58
N GLY A 171 -3.31 8.47 18.93
CA GLY A 171 -2.44 7.61 19.68
C GLY A 171 -2.20 6.32 18.92
N CYS A 172 -1.30 5.47 19.37
CA CYS A 172 -0.98 4.21 18.69
C CYS A 172 -0.51 3.16 19.69
N LEU A 173 -1.00 1.93 19.55
CA LEU A 173 -0.57 0.79 20.37
C LEU A 173 0.96 0.54 20.29
N SER A 174 1.56 0.86 19.14
CA SER A 174 3.00 0.73 18.91
C SER A 174 3.83 1.93 19.40
N VAL A 175 3.18 3.00 19.87
CA VAL A 175 3.81 4.22 20.40
C VAL A 175 3.19 4.54 21.76
N PRO A 176 3.51 3.72 22.79
CA PRO A 176 2.88 3.84 24.10
C PRO A 176 3.11 5.21 24.73
N ASP A 177 2.17 5.63 25.58
CA ASP A 177 2.24 6.83 26.43
C ASP A 177 2.42 8.16 25.65
N ARG A 178 2.14 8.16 24.35
CA ARG A 178 2.21 9.35 23.49
C ARG A 178 0.93 9.52 22.70
N ASN A 179 0.55 10.78 22.52
CA ASN A 179 -0.50 11.21 21.62
C ASN A 179 -0.11 12.54 20.98
N GLY A 180 -0.83 12.95 19.95
CA GLY A 180 -0.59 14.25 19.33
C GLY A 180 -1.54 14.55 18.18
N GLU A 181 -1.55 15.80 17.77
CA GLU A 181 -2.43 16.31 16.72
C GLU A 181 -1.90 15.97 15.32
N VAL A 182 -2.74 15.34 14.51
CA VAL A 182 -2.43 14.97 13.12
C VAL A 182 -3.51 15.52 12.18
N LEU A 183 -3.09 15.94 10.98
CA LEU A 183 -4.02 16.32 9.91
C LEU A 183 -4.35 15.11 9.05
N ARG A 184 -5.66 14.82 8.93
CA ARG A 184 -6.17 13.75 8.07
C ARG A 184 -7.30 14.23 7.17
N SER A 185 -7.41 13.60 6.00
CA SER A 185 -8.61 13.73 5.15
C SER A 185 -9.80 13.06 5.83
N ARG A 186 -10.96 13.70 5.73
CA ARG A 186 -12.22 13.16 6.30
C ARG A 186 -13.03 12.34 5.29
N GLU A 187 -12.52 12.23 4.07
CA GLU A 187 -13.06 11.40 3.01
C GLU A 187 -11.90 10.79 2.23
N ILE A 188 -11.91 9.48 2.09
CA ILE A 188 -10.91 8.70 1.36
C ILE A 188 -11.61 7.64 0.51
N VAL A 189 -10.92 7.19 -0.55
CA VAL A 189 -11.29 5.96 -1.27
C VAL A 189 -10.23 4.91 -0.96
N ILE A 190 -10.67 3.80 -0.38
CA ILE A 190 -9.85 2.61 -0.16
C ILE A 190 -10.03 1.62 -1.30
N GLU A 191 -9.00 0.82 -1.56
CA GLU A 191 -9.03 -0.33 -2.48
C GLU A 191 -8.40 -1.52 -1.76
N TYR A 192 -9.05 -2.69 -1.79
CA TYR A 192 -8.60 -3.90 -1.10
C TYR A 192 -9.05 -5.16 -1.83
N ALA A 193 -8.43 -6.30 -1.56
CA ALA A 193 -8.81 -7.58 -2.15
C ALA A 193 -10.03 -8.18 -1.45
N ASP A 194 -11.05 -8.57 -2.23
CA ASP A 194 -12.17 -9.36 -1.73
C ASP A 194 -11.79 -10.84 -1.72
N VAL A 195 -11.62 -11.40 -0.52
CA VAL A 195 -11.23 -12.80 -0.33
C VAL A 195 -12.24 -13.82 -0.88
N ASN A 196 -13.48 -13.40 -1.09
CA ASN A 196 -14.54 -14.25 -1.65
C ASN A 196 -14.53 -14.26 -3.19
N ARG A 197 -13.76 -13.36 -3.82
CA ARG A 197 -13.74 -13.15 -5.27
C ARG A 197 -12.35 -13.34 -5.88
N LEU A 198 -11.42 -14.00 -5.19
CA LEU A 198 -10.03 -14.15 -5.62
C LEU A 198 -9.85 -14.94 -6.94
N ASP A 199 -10.87 -15.63 -7.43
CA ASP A 199 -10.88 -16.33 -8.73
C ASP A 199 -11.39 -15.45 -9.88
N GLU A 200 -11.87 -14.24 -9.59
CA GLU A 200 -12.31 -13.27 -10.57
C GLU A 200 -11.12 -12.45 -11.10
N GLU A 201 -11.19 -12.01 -12.35
CA GLU A 201 -10.17 -11.16 -12.97
C GLU A 201 -10.01 -9.82 -12.23
N ASP A 202 -11.10 -9.30 -11.66
CA ASP A 202 -11.12 -8.11 -10.80
C ASP A 202 -11.67 -8.47 -9.42
N CYS A 203 -10.77 -8.91 -8.54
CA CYS A 203 -11.09 -9.18 -7.14
C CYS A 203 -10.90 -7.95 -6.22
N MET A 204 -10.52 -6.78 -6.77
CA MET A 204 -10.33 -5.57 -5.98
C MET A 204 -11.64 -4.81 -5.82
N VAL A 205 -11.93 -4.42 -4.58
CA VAL A 205 -13.10 -3.61 -4.23
C VAL A 205 -12.66 -2.20 -3.90
N ARG A 206 -13.41 -1.20 -4.35
CA ARG A 206 -13.25 0.20 -3.97
C ARG A 206 -14.44 0.68 -3.16
N GLU A 207 -14.14 1.35 -2.07
CA GLU A 207 -15.13 1.90 -1.15
C GLU A 207 -14.75 3.33 -0.73
N THR A 208 -15.72 4.23 -0.68
CA THR A 208 -15.53 5.57 -0.10
C THR A 208 -15.85 5.52 1.38
N VAL A 209 -14.92 6.00 2.20
CA VAL A 209 -15.01 5.99 3.67
C VAL A 209 -14.93 7.42 4.18
N TYR A 210 -15.73 7.74 5.21
CA TYR A 210 -15.89 9.07 5.74
C TYR A 210 -15.58 9.17 7.24
N GLY A 211 -15.37 10.40 7.69
CA GLY A 211 -15.34 10.76 9.10
C GLY A 211 -14.19 10.13 9.88
N PHE A 212 -14.50 9.67 11.09
CA PHE A 212 -13.49 9.07 11.98
C PHE A 212 -12.93 7.75 11.43
N THR A 213 -13.76 6.93 10.80
CA THR A 213 -13.30 5.69 10.15
C THR A 213 -12.26 5.98 9.06
N ALA A 214 -12.40 7.06 8.29
CA ALA A 214 -11.39 7.47 7.32
C ALA A 214 -10.06 7.87 7.98
N VAL A 215 -10.08 8.43 9.18
CA VAL A 215 -8.88 8.73 9.98
C VAL A 215 -8.19 7.44 10.38
N ILE A 216 -8.94 6.46 10.91
CA ILE A 216 -8.39 5.15 11.32
C ILE A 216 -7.72 4.46 10.14
N PHE A 217 -8.38 4.36 8.98
CA PHE A 217 -7.77 3.76 7.79
C PHE A 217 -6.47 4.44 7.38
N GLN A 218 -6.38 5.76 7.44
CA GLN A 218 -5.16 6.48 7.12
C GLN A 218 -4.04 6.17 8.10
N HIS A 219 -4.35 6.02 9.38
CA HIS A 219 -3.40 5.61 10.41
C HIS A 219 -2.88 4.20 10.15
N GLU A 220 -3.77 3.24 9.92
CA GLU A 220 -3.40 1.83 9.71
C GLU A 220 -2.65 1.61 8.39
N VAL A 221 -3.04 2.30 7.31
CA VAL A 221 -2.32 2.23 6.03
C VAL A 221 -0.94 2.87 6.10
N ASP A 222 -0.75 3.91 6.92
CA ASP A 222 0.58 4.47 7.18
C ASP A 222 1.52 3.41 7.78
N HIS A 223 1.06 2.57 8.71
CA HIS A 223 1.85 1.46 9.24
C HIS A 223 2.33 0.50 8.14
N LEU A 224 1.51 0.23 7.11
CA LEU A 224 1.89 -0.62 5.98
C LEU A 224 3.00 -0.01 5.12
N ASP A 225 3.17 1.29 5.19
CA ASP A 225 4.21 2.03 4.47
C ASP A 225 5.41 2.39 5.38
N GLY A 226 5.45 1.86 6.61
CA GLY A 226 6.50 2.10 7.61
C GLY A 226 6.45 3.50 8.22
N VAL A 227 5.31 4.17 8.13
CA VAL A 227 5.06 5.51 8.68
C VAL A 227 4.26 5.39 9.97
N LEU A 228 4.63 6.15 10.99
CA LEU A 228 3.89 6.24 12.24
C LEU A 228 3.26 7.63 12.37
N TYR A 229 2.18 7.75 13.16
CA TYR A 229 1.51 9.04 13.34
C TYR A 229 2.46 10.13 13.88
N ILE A 230 3.49 9.75 14.66
CA ILE A 230 4.51 10.67 15.18
C ILE A 230 5.34 11.36 14.09
N ASP A 231 5.40 10.80 12.88
CA ASP A 231 6.06 11.40 11.71
C ASP A 231 5.18 12.47 11.04
N ARG A 232 3.93 12.58 11.46
CA ARG A 232 2.91 13.48 10.92
C ARG A 232 2.44 14.54 11.94
N LEU A 233 3.04 14.56 13.14
CA LEU A 233 2.74 15.55 14.16
C LEU A 233 2.97 16.97 13.66
N ARG A 234 2.14 17.89 14.14
CA ARG A 234 2.23 19.32 13.87
C ARG A 234 3.13 20.04 14.85
#